data_769b3ca406503b32d32ffb4a2acabc78
#
_entry.id   769b3ca406503b32d32ffb4a2acabc78
#
_cell.length_a   1.000
_cell.length_b   1.000
_cell.length_c   1.000
_cell.angle_alpha   90.00
_cell.angle_beta   90.00
_cell.angle_gamma   90.00
#
_symmetry.space_group_name_H-M   'P 1'
#
loop_
_entity.id
_entity.type
_entity.pdbx_description
1 polymer ?
#
loop_
_entity_poly.entity_id
_entity_poly.type
_entity_poly.pdbx_seq_one_letter_code
_entity_poly.pdbx_strand_id
1 'polypeptide(L)'
;MDYAAARPFWHPDIVIFGTYQELVKSLSAWTERQWDNVWPRTAEFRFDLANTMVMSSPDGAMAVAIAPWTSTGFHEDGIPFDRPGRATIVLARQPDGRWLGVHSHMSLARPVPQESHGKRAVKAR
;
A
#
# COMPACT_ATOMS: atom_id res chain seq x y z
N MET A 1 7.32 -7.24 -6.20
CA MET A 1 6.64 -7.49 -4.91
C MET A 1 6.10 -8.90 -4.89
N ASP A 2 6.10 -9.52 -3.71
CA ASP A 2 5.67 -10.89 -3.53
C ASP A 2 4.23 -10.93 -2.99
N TYR A 3 3.28 -11.25 -3.85
CA TYR A 3 1.86 -11.33 -3.50
C TYR A 3 1.59 -12.43 -2.46
N ALA A 4 2.26 -13.56 -2.57
CA ALA A 4 2.08 -14.66 -1.64
C ALA A 4 2.55 -14.30 -0.23
N ALA A 5 3.61 -13.51 -0.09
CA ALA A 5 4.09 -13.01 1.19
C ALA A 5 3.18 -11.93 1.78
N ALA A 6 2.52 -11.12 0.93
CA ALA A 6 1.68 -10.00 1.38
C ALA A 6 0.26 -10.45 1.80
N ARG A 7 -0.34 -11.38 1.09
CA ARG A 7 -1.74 -11.80 1.31
C ARG A 7 -2.07 -12.23 2.74
N PRO A 8 -1.21 -12.97 3.47
CA PRO A 8 -1.55 -13.43 4.82
C PRO A 8 -1.79 -12.32 5.86
N PHE A 9 -1.35 -11.10 5.58
CA PHE A 9 -1.52 -9.96 6.49
C PHE A 9 -2.86 -9.23 6.34
N TRP A 10 -3.67 -9.62 5.36
CA TRP A 10 -4.90 -8.92 5.01
C TRP A 10 -6.11 -9.84 5.09
N HIS A 11 -7.21 -9.29 5.61
CA HIS A 11 -8.46 -10.01 5.66
C HIS A 11 -9.07 -10.15 4.25
N PRO A 12 -9.68 -11.31 3.90
CA PRO A 12 -10.30 -11.48 2.58
C PRO A 12 -11.37 -10.45 2.23
N ASP A 13 -12.10 -9.94 3.22
CA ASP A 13 -13.16 -8.95 3.04
C ASP A 13 -12.70 -7.51 3.27
N ILE A 14 -11.40 -7.25 3.15
CA ILE A 14 -10.82 -5.93 3.32
C ILE A 14 -11.50 -4.88 2.43
N VAL A 15 -11.65 -3.67 2.98
CA VAL A 15 -12.12 -2.49 2.24
C VAL A 15 -10.99 -1.49 2.19
N ILE A 16 -10.66 -0.99 1.02
CA ILE A 16 -9.51 -0.09 0.86
C ILE A 16 -9.82 1.14 0.00
N PHE A 17 -9.10 2.23 0.30
CA PHE A 17 -8.81 3.30 -0.65
C PHE A 17 -7.34 3.16 -1.05
N GLY A 18 -7.06 3.03 -2.34
CA GLY A 18 -5.70 2.92 -2.84
C GLY A 18 -5.27 4.14 -3.64
N THR A 19 -4.02 4.15 -4.06
CA THR A 19 -3.47 5.24 -4.88
C THR A 19 -3.95 5.21 -6.32
N TYR A 20 -4.48 4.08 -6.78
CA TYR A 20 -4.96 3.86 -8.14
C TYR A 20 -6.49 3.76 -8.20
N GLN A 21 -7.11 3.06 -7.24
CA GLN A 21 -8.56 2.88 -7.15
C GLN A 21 -9.12 3.62 -5.94
N GLU A 22 -10.29 4.24 -6.10
CA GLU A 22 -10.93 4.98 -5.01
C GLU A 22 -11.41 4.06 -3.90
N LEU A 23 -12.33 3.15 -4.22
CA LEU A 23 -12.89 2.20 -3.27
C LEU A 23 -12.86 0.79 -3.83
N VAL A 24 -12.23 -0.12 -3.12
CA VAL A 24 -12.17 -1.54 -3.49
C VAL A 24 -12.60 -2.39 -2.30
N LYS A 25 -13.46 -3.35 -2.55
CA LYS A 25 -13.92 -4.33 -1.57
C LYS A 25 -13.39 -5.70 -1.95
N SER A 26 -12.89 -6.45 -0.98
CA SER A 26 -12.26 -7.76 -1.05
C SER A 26 -10.79 -7.74 -1.44
N LEU A 27 -10.07 -8.71 -0.89
CA LEU A 27 -8.63 -8.86 -1.15
C LEU A 27 -8.36 -9.24 -2.60
N SER A 28 -9.18 -10.08 -3.22
CA SER A 28 -8.99 -10.45 -4.62
C SER A 28 -9.19 -9.27 -5.56
N ALA A 29 -10.22 -8.44 -5.34
CA ALA A 29 -10.42 -7.23 -6.12
C ALA A 29 -9.29 -6.22 -5.93
N TRP A 30 -8.75 -6.10 -4.70
CA TRP A 30 -7.61 -5.24 -4.43
C TRP A 30 -6.36 -5.72 -5.19
N THR A 31 -6.10 -7.02 -5.18
CA THR A 31 -5.01 -7.61 -5.96
C THR A 31 -5.15 -7.27 -7.45
N GLU A 32 -6.30 -7.55 -8.04
CA GLU A 32 -6.52 -7.34 -9.47
C GLU A 32 -6.47 -5.86 -9.89
N ARG A 33 -7.10 -4.98 -9.11
CA ARG A 33 -7.30 -3.58 -9.49
C ARG A 33 -6.20 -2.64 -9.04
N GLN A 34 -5.56 -2.94 -7.90
CA GLN A 34 -4.54 -2.08 -7.33
C GLN A 34 -3.16 -2.69 -7.44
N TRP A 35 -2.94 -3.90 -6.91
CA TRP A 35 -1.62 -4.52 -6.92
C TRP A 35 -1.12 -4.77 -8.33
N ASP A 36 -1.97 -5.31 -9.21
CA ASP A 36 -1.59 -5.59 -10.60
C ASP A 36 -1.34 -4.32 -11.42
N ASN A 37 -1.92 -3.19 -11.03
CA ASN A 37 -1.73 -1.91 -11.70
C ASN A 37 -0.60 -1.05 -11.11
N VAL A 38 -0.33 -1.18 -9.82
CA VAL A 38 0.64 -0.34 -9.12
C VAL A 38 1.98 -1.04 -8.96
N TRP A 39 1.99 -2.27 -8.49
CA TRP A 39 3.24 -2.95 -8.16
C TRP A 39 4.18 -3.18 -9.34
N PRO A 40 3.71 -3.56 -10.54
CA PRO A 40 4.61 -3.68 -11.69
C PRO A 40 5.17 -2.34 -12.17
N ARG A 41 4.53 -1.24 -11.80
CA ARG A 41 4.91 0.11 -12.23
C ARG A 41 5.71 0.89 -11.22
N THR A 42 5.95 0.32 -10.05
CA THR A 42 6.68 0.95 -8.95
C THR A 42 7.77 0.02 -8.44
N ALA A 43 8.64 0.53 -7.58
CA ALA A 43 9.71 -0.24 -6.99
C ALA A 43 9.99 0.24 -5.55
N GLU A 44 10.71 -0.59 -4.80
CA GLU A 44 11.33 -0.22 -3.52
C GLU A 44 10.34 0.29 -2.49
N PHE A 45 9.12 -0.25 -2.45
CA PHE A 45 8.14 0.11 -1.44
C PHE A 45 8.62 -0.30 -0.05
N ARG A 46 8.57 0.67 0.88
CA ARG A 46 8.92 0.45 2.30
C ARG A 46 8.04 1.30 3.20
N PHE A 47 7.54 0.70 4.26
CA PHE A 47 7.01 1.48 5.38
C PHE A 47 8.14 2.08 6.18
N ASP A 48 7.97 3.33 6.60
CA ASP A 48 8.88 4.00 7.53
C ASP A 48 8.50 3.58 8.96
N LEU A 49 9.10 2.48 9.42
CA LEU A 49 8.77 1.92 10.72
C LEU A 49 9.19 2.83 11.88
N ALA A 50 10.26 3.61 11.72
CA ALA A 50 10.73 4.53 12.75
C ALA A 50 9.71 5.64 13.05
N ASN A 51 8.91 6.05 12.06
CA ASN A 51 7.89 7.08 12.19
C ASN A 51 6.45 6.53 12.16
N THR A 52 6.30 5.22 12.27
CA THR A 52 4.97 4.58 12.36
C THR A 52 4.45 4.70 13.79
N MET A 53 3.20 5.11 13.90
CA MET A 53 2.46 5.18 15.16
C MET A 53 1.36 4.14 15.16
N VAL A 54 1.11 3.53 16.33
CA VAL A 54 0.03 2.55 16.51
C VAL A 54 -0.84 2.99 17.66
N MET A 55 -2.15 2.98 17.42
CA MET A 55 -3.17 3.20 18.45
C MET A 55 -4.03 1.95 18.52
N SER A 56 -4.37 1.51 19.72
CA SER A 56 -5.22 0.33 19.93
C SER A 56 -6.47 0.66 20.72
N SER A 57 -7.54 -0.10 20.47
CA SER A 57 -8.76 -0.01 21.25
C SER A 57 -8.53 -0.51 22.69
N PRO A 58 -9.31 -0.01 23.68
CA PRO A 58 -9.11 -0.42 25.08
C PRO A 58 -9.26 -1.91 25.33
N ASP A 59 -10.10 -2.60 24.55
CA ASP A 59 -10.32 -4.04 24.64
C ASP A 59 -9.29 -4.88 23.87
N GLY A 60 -8.36 -4.24 23.18
CA GLY A 60 -7.34 -4.95 22.40
C GLY A 60 -7.85 -5.68 21.17
N ALA A 61 -9.08 -5.38 20.70
CA ALA A 61 -9.68 -6.05 19.55
C ALA A 61 -9.32 -5.40 18.21
N MET A 62 -9.00 -4.10 18.22
CA MET A 62 -8.66 -3.34 17.02
C MET A 62 -7.45 -2.43 17.27
N ALA A 63 -6.72 -2.18 16.20
CA ALA A 63 -5.61 -1.22 16.20
C ALA A 63 -5.59 -0.44 14.90
N VAL A 64 -4.98 0.73 14.94
CA VAL A 64 -4.75 1.59 13.77
C VAL A 64 -3.26 1.87 13.68
N ALA A 65 -2.67 1.54 12.55
CA ALA A 65 -1.30 1.91 12.20
C ALA A 65 -1.33 3.14 11.29
N ILE A 66 -0.57 4.15 11.67
CA ILE A 66 -0.41 5.39 10.90
C ILE A 66 1.04 5.41 10.43
N ALA A 67 1.25 5.17 9.15
CA ALA A 67 2.58 4.87 8.62
C ALA A 67 2.91 5.68 7.37
N PRO A 68 3.96 6.49 7.40
CA PRO A 68 4.57 6.99 6.19
C PRO A 68 5.21 5.82 5.41
N TRP A 69 5.30 5.95 4.11
CA TRP A 69 5.99 4.99 3.28
C TRP A 69 6.72 5.68 2.14
N THR A 70 7.69 4.99 1.58
CA THR A 70 8.45 5.44 0.42
C THR A 70 8.38 4.40 -0.68
N SER A 71 8.54 4.84 -1.90
CA SER A 71 8.67 3.99 -3.07
C SER A 71 9.35 4.75 -4.20
N THR A 72 9.62 4.07 -5.29
CA THR A 72 10.12 4.66 -6.53
C THR A 72 9.06 4.53 -7.61
N GLY A 73 8.72 5.64 -8.25
CA GLY A 73 7.91 5.68 -9.45
C GLY A 73 8.78 5.91 -10.68
N PHE A 74 8.17 5.81 -11.86
CA PHE A 74 8.88 5.98 -13.14
C PHE A 74 8.05 6.86 -14.07
N HIS A 75 8.69 7.89 -14.62
CA HIS A 75 8.11 8.68 -15.69
C HIS A 75 7.96 7.86 -16.96
N GLU A 76 7.23 8.36 -17.92
CA GLU A 76 6.97 7.66 -19.18
C GLU A 76 8.25 7.30 -19.95
N ASP A 77 9.29 8.13 -19.83
CA ASP A 77 10.61 7.88 -20.41
C ASP A 77 11.48 6.91 -19.59
N GLY A 78 11.00 6.45 -18.43
CA GLY A 78 11.70 5.53 -17.54
C GLY A 78 12.56 6.22 -16.48
N ILE A 79 12.60 7.54 -16.41
CA ILE A 79 13.35 8.25 -15.37
C ILE A 79 12.65 8.04 -14.03
N PRO A 80 13.37 7.56 -12.99
CA PRO A 80 12.79 7.35 -11.67
C PRO A 80 12.50 8.66 -10.96
N PHE A 81 11.49 8.63 -10.08
CA PHE A 81 11.21 9.71 -9.15
C PHE A 81 10.87 9.16 -7.77
N ASP A 82 11.13 9.93 -6.72
CA ASP A 82 10.73 9.59 -5.37
C ASP A 82 9.20 9.63 -5.26
N ARG A 83 8.64 8.53 -4.73
CA ARG A 83 7.20 8.34 -4.62
C ARG A 83 6.83 8.04 -3.17
N PRO A 84 6.94 9.04 -2.27
CA PRO A 84 6.51 8.90 -0.89
C PRO A 84 5.00 9.00 -0.75
N GLY A 85 4.49 8.42 0.31
CA GLY A 85 3.09 8.48 0.65
C GLY A 85 2.84 8.22 2.12
N ARG A 86 1.58 8.00 2.42
CA ARG A 86 1.11 7.79 3.79
C ARG A 86 -0.02 6.77 3.78
N ALA A 87 -0.08 5.99 4.84
CA ALA A 87 -1.09 4.96 5.02
C ALA A 87 -1.73 5.04 6.39
N THR A 88 -3.02 4.79 6.42
CA THR A 88 -3.75 4.41 7.63
C THR A 88 -4.24 2.99 7.44
N ILE A 89 -3.86 2.09 8.33
CA ILE A 89 -4.23 0.67 8.27
C ILE A 89 -4.99 0.32 9.53
N VAL A 90 -6.22 -0.12 9.38
CA VAL A 90 -7.03 -0.66 10.48
C VAL A 90 -6.82 -2.16 10.55
N LEU A 91 -6.45 -2.65 11.73
CA LEU A 91 -6.19 -4.05 12.00
C LEU A 91 -7.24 -4.58 12.98
N ALA A 92 -7.70 -5.79 12.75
CA ALA A 92 -8.60 -6.48 13.67
C ALA A 92 -7.96 -7.78 14.14
N ARG A 93 -8.07 -8.04 15.44
CA ARG A 93 -7.60 -9.28 16.03
C ARG A 93 -8.57 -10.41 15.69
N GLN A 94 -8.04 -11.48 15.12
CA GLN A 94 -8.81 -12.63 14.72
C GLN A 94 -9.00 -13.59 15.90
N PRO A 95 -9.97 -14.52 15.84
CA PRO A 95 -10.19 -15.51 16.91
C PRO A 95 -8.96 -16.35 17.26
N ASP A 96 -8.07 -16.59 16.30
CA ASP A 96 -6.81 -17.31 16.51
C ASP A 96 -5.67 -16.45 17.09
N GLY A 97 -5.95 -15.18 17.37
CA GLY A 97 -4.99 -14.23 17.92
C GLY A 97 -4.14 -13.48 16.91
N ARG A 98 -4.22 -13.80 15.62
CA ARG A 98 -3.53 -13.05 14.56
C ARG A 98 -4.21 -11.71 14.33
N TRP A 99 -3.40 -10.74 13.90
CA TRP A 99 -3.87 -9.44 13.48
C TRP A 99 -3.92 -9.36 11.97
N LEU A 100 -5.07 -9.01 11.40
CA LEU A 100 -5.22 -8.82 9.96
C LEU A 100 -5.68 -7.40 9.65
N GLY A 101 -5.14 -6.82 8.57
CA GLY A 101 -5.63 -5.56 8.03
C GLY A 101 -7.02 -5.74 7.46
N VAL A 102 -7.98 -4.94 7.93
CA VAL A 102 -9.38 -4.95 7.48
C VAL A 102 -9.74 -3.71 6.68
N HIS A 103 -8.93 -2.66 6.78
CA HIS A 103 -9.06 -1.45 5.99
C HIS A 103 -7.69 -0.82 5.80
N SER A 104 -7.48 -0.23 4.64
CA SER A 104 -6.30 0.57 4.34
C SER A 104 -6.69 1.78 3.52
N HIS A 105 -6.10 2.92 3.84
CA HIS A 105 -6.17 4.12 3.04
C HIS A 105 -4.74 4.57 2.75
N MET A 106 -4.36 4.49 1.49
CA MET A 106 -3.05 4.93 1.03
C MET A 106 -3.19 6.15 0.13
N SER A 107 -2.34 7.15 0.35
CA SER A 107 -2.31 8.35 -0.47
C SER A 107 -0.87 8.76 -0.76
N LEU A 108 -0.68 9.44 -1.87
CA LEU A 108 0.61 10.00 -2.23
C LEU A 108 0.84 11.32 -1.49
N ALA A 109 2.09 11.59 -1.14
CA ALA A 109 2.48 12.89 -0.63
C ALA A 109 2.38 13.95 -1.74
N ARG A 110 2.26 15.20 -1.36
CA ARG A 110 2.28 16.32 -2.28
C ARG A 110 3.72 16.67 -2.66
N PRO A 111 4.06 17.02 -3.87
CA PRO A 111 3.36 16.99 -5.16
C PRO A 111 3.71 15.78 -6.04
N VAL A 112 3.70 14.58 -5.46
CA VAL A 112 4.08 13.35 -6.15
C VAL A 112 3.20 13.13 -7.40
N PRO A 113 3.80 12.79 -8.57
CA PRO A 113 3.01 12.45 -9.75
C PRO A 113 2.07 11.28 -9.50
N GLN A 114 0.82 11.40 -9.94
CA GLN A 114 -0.19 10.36 -9.75
C GLN A 114 0.09 9.12 -10.59
N GLU A 115 0.68 9.29 -11.77
CA GLU A 115 0.97 8.19 -12.69
C GLU A 115 2.39 7.69 -12.51
N SER A 116 2.55 6.37 -12.54
CA SER A 116 3.84 5.68 -12.66
C SER A 116 3.77 4.68 -13.81
N HIS A 117 4.79 4.65 -14.66
CA HIS A 117 4.78 3.95 -15.95
C HIS A 117 5.54 2.63 -15.94
N GLY A 118 6.09 2.24 -14.80
CA GLY A 118 6.83 0.99 -14.65
C GLY A 118 8.33 1.13 -14.80
N LYS A 119 9.02 0.03 -14.57
CA LYS A 119 10.49 -0.05 -14.65
C LYS A 119 10.92 -0.16 -16.11
N ARG A 120 11.00 0.96 -16.78
CA ARG A 120 11.46 1.01 -18.18
C ARG A 120 12.93 1.38 -18.25
N ALA A 121 13.63 0.76 -19.17
CA ALA A 121 14.98 1.22 -19.49
C ALA A 121 14.92 2.65 -20.02
N VAL A 122 15.86 3.47 -19.57
CA VAL A 122 16.00 4.83 -20.12
C VAL A 122 16.30 4.70 -21.60
N LYS A 123 15.48 5.31 -22.44
CA LYS A 123 15.74 5.33 -23.87
C LYS A 123 17.00 6.15 -24.11
N ALA A 124 17.94 5.61 -24.85
CA ALA A 124 19.06 6.38 -25.35
C ALA A 124 18.52 7.54 -26.19
N ARG A 125 18.96 8.73 -25.86
CA ARG A 125 18.61 9.93 -26.60
C ARG A 125 19.59 10.17 -27.75
#